data_09d1bb05c995505baf391915da76a68a
#
_entry.id   09d1bb05c995505baf391915da76a68a
#
_cell.length_a   1.000
_cell.length_b   1.000
_cell.length_c   1.000
_cell.angle_alpha   90.00
_cell.angle_beta   90.00
_cell.angle_gamma   90.00
#
_symmetry.space_group_name_H-M   'P 1'
#
loop_
_entity.id
_entity.type
_entity.pdbx_description
1 polymer ?
#
loop_
_entity_poly.entity_id
_entity_poly.type
_entity_poly.pdbx_seq_one_letter_code
_entity_poly.pdbx_strand_id
1 'polypeptide(L)'
;MSVLNYLDAELDIDEQEIKYFHETSRINLVKLNRSIATFTQFTLCSIFGFLVHGLTFGAENVGEAWLAGDHHIHSQFSVGWDRDFAPPSPIIGGDAIYPIQVNALKAKYYGLSWMVSTDHGGPLHSRVNRDLAYPQLLKSRQAVPEVVQFYGMEFDTPGADHSSLIVPFSDREAEHLFTIESSWAKRERWPANPSWDSEVRMLEALVAMGSTQLKPVLIANHPSRSAPDLGKLGLDEPNELRSWNETAPEIAVGMAGAPGHQAATLNAFGGTNARGARGGYGRYPTLGGFDQLTAVVGGFWDDMIGEGRNWWITANSDSHVHFSEGGSDFWPGEYSKTYVWAHKNHDSILESIRSGRIFVTTGDLINGITTELISNMGNKVVFPGDQIDISNEDHLCLLVTISYPGHANYNGDTVSINRVDVIAGLINEDQALMDLVSPNANSSTSVIKRFQSGDWKEENNSISFEIDLPIDKTADMYVRFRGTNTSELEPTPDARGEDPWKDLWFYTNPIRFITH
;
A
#
# COMPACT_ATOMS: atom_id res chain seq x y z
N MET A 1 -20.96 23.95 -30.84
CA MET A 1 -19.60 24.56 -30.87
C MET A 1 -18.64 23.41 -30.66
N SER A 2 -17.70 23.21 -31.56
CA SER A 2 -16.97 21.95 -31.68
C SER A 2 -15.90 21.78 -30.60
N VAL A 3 -15.70 20.55 -30.17
CA VAL A 3 -14.73 20.06 -29.15
C VAL A 3 -13.25 20.37 -29.48
N LEU A 4 -12.98 21.02 -30.58
CA LEU A 4 -11.62 21.36 -31.05
C LEU A 4 -11.04 22.67 -30.50
N ASN A 5 -11.79 23.45 -29.73
CA ASN A 5 -11.31 24.73 -29.18
C ASN A 5 -10.90 24.68 -27.69
N TYR A 6 -10.70 23.51 -27.12
CA TYR A 6 -10.33 23.37 -25.69
C TYR A 6 -8.89 22.89 -25.47
N LEU A 7 -8.11 22.74 -26.53
CA LEU A 7 -6.72 22.25 -26.45
C LEU A 7 -5.65 23.35 -26.49
N ASP A 8 -6.03 24.62 -26.58
CA ASP A 8 -5.11 25.77 -26.60
C ASP A 8 -5.18 26.65 -25.33
N ALA A 9 -5.66 26.13 -24.21
CA ALA A 9 -5.44 26.78 -22.91
C ALA A 9 -4.03 26.41 -22.46
N GLU A 10 -3.05 27.24 -22.80
CA GLU A 10 -1.71 27.26 -22.25
C GLU A 10 -1.78 27.23 -20.72
N LEU A 11 -1.11 26.25 -20.13
CA LEU A 11 -0.80 26.23 -18.70
C LEU A 11 0.06 27.46 -18.39
N ASP A 12 -0.54 28.47 -17.83
CA ASP A 12 0.15 29.65 -17.29
C ASP A 12 0.86 29.22 -16.00
N ILE A 13 2.01 28.54 -16.17
CA ILE A 13 2.91 28.24 -15.06
C ILE A 13 3.66 29.53 -14.77
N ASP A 14 3.47 30.07 -13.57
CA ASP A 14 4.08 31.31 -13.11
C ASP A 14 5.60 31.32 -13.39
N GLU A 15 6.05 32.28 -14.19
CA GLU A 15 7.47 32.48 -14.54
C GLU A 15 8.39 32.59 -13.30
N GLN A 16 7.85 32.85 -12.13
CA GLN A 16 8.62 32.90 -10.88
C GLN A 16 9.03 31.51 -10.38
N GLU A 17 8.22 30.48 -10.56
CA GLU A 17 8.59 29.08 -10.19
C GLU A 17 9.65 28.51 -11.14
N ILE A 18 9.59 28.86 -12.42
CA ILE A 18 10.62 28.46 -13.39
C ILE A 18 11.96 29.15 -13.09
N LYS A 19 11.97 30.38 -12.63
CA LYS A 19 13.20 31.09 -12.21
C LYS A 19 13.83 30.49 -10.97
N TYR A 20 13.03 30.04 -10.00
CA TYR A 20 13.54 29.41 -8.79
C TYR A 20 14.23 28.06 -9.08
N PHE A 21 13.69 27.28 -10.02
CA PHE A 21 14.32 26.05 -10.48
C PHE A 21 15.61 26.27 -11.28
N HIS A 22 15.69 27.34 -12.06
CA HIS A 22 16.89 27.66 -12.84
C HIS A 22 18.02 28.24 -12.00
N GLU A 23 17.75 29.00 -10.95
CA GLU A 23 18.80 29.55 -10.08
C GLU A 23 19.43 28.49 -9.16
N THR A 24 18.65 27.57 -8.61
CA THR A 24 19.19 26.45 -7.81
C THR A 24 20.04 25.49 -8.64
N SER A 25 19.69 25.27 -9.91
CA SER A 25 20.50 24.42 -10.82
C SER A 25 21.81 25.09 -11.24
N ARG A 26 21.88 26.43 -11.34
CA ARG A 26 23.12 27.16 -11.69
C ARG A 26 24.16 27.21 -10.56
N ILE A 27 23.73 27.19 -9.30
CA ILE A 27 24.66 27.22 -8.16
C ILE A 27 25.46 25.93 -8.03
N ASN A 28 24.93 24.79 -8.45
CA ASN A 28 25.64 23.51 -8.41
C ASN A 28 26.60 23.29 -9.61
N LEU A 29 26.38 23.95 -10.74
CA LEU A 29 27.25 23.84 -11.93
C LEU A 29 28.52 24.70 -11.82
N VAL A 30 28.51 25.78 -11.05
CA VAL A 30 29.68 26.67 -10.87
C VAL A 30 30.73 26.06 -9.91
N LYS A 31 30.36 25.14 -9.05
CA LYS A 31 31.30 24.47 -8.14
C LYS A 31 32.03 23.28 -8.75
N LEU A 32 31.57 22.75 -9.89
CA LEU A 32 32.19 21.58 -10.55
C LEU A 32 33.27 21.95 -11.59
N ASN A 33 33.35 23.21 -12.01
CA ASN A 33 34.24 23.63 -13.12
C ASN A 33 35.59 24.23 -12.66
N ARG A 34 36.02 24.06 -11.42
CA ARG A 34 37.32 24.55 -10.91
C ARG A 34 38.38 23.51 -10.59
N SER A 35 38.18 22.24 -10.94
CA SER A 35 39.16 21.17 -10.63
C SER A 35 39.67 20.37 -11.82
N ILE A 36 39.43 20.77 -13.06
CA ILE A 36 40.03 20.08 -14.23
C ILE A 36 40.71 21.13 -15.10
N ALA A 37 41.90 21.54 -14.71
CA ALA A 37 42.87 22.16 -15.56
C ALA A 37 44.27 21.79 -15.02
N THR A 38 44.82 20.71 -15.49
CA THR A 38 46.24 20.47 -15.71
C THR A 38 46.46 18.96 -15.93
N PHE A 39 46.61 18.55 -17.16
CA PHE A 39 47.68 17.71 -17.65
C PHE A 39 47.58 17.57 -19.18
N THR A 40 48.62 18.08 -19.82
CA THR A 40 48.78 18.22 -21.25
C THR A 40 49.47 17.00 -21.85
N GLN A 41 49.07 16.66 -23.11
CA GLN A 41 49.86 16.10 -24.20
C GLN A 41 50.63 14.78 -24.00
N PHE A 42 50.30 13.78 -24.81
CA PHE A 42 51.15 13.21 -25.84
C PHE A 42 50.43 12.14 -26.72
N THR A 43 50.42 12.38 -27.99
CA THR A 43 50.73 11.58 -29.18
C THR A 43 49.61 10.78 -29.85
N LEU A 44 49.35 11.20 -31.11
CA LEU A 44 48.65 10.49 -32.18
C LEU A 44 49.28 9.12 -32.51
N CYS A 45 48.44 8.14 -32.87
CA CYS A 45 48.44 7.49 -34.21
C CYS A 45 47.33 6.39 -34.29
N SER A 46 46.45 6.60 -35.23
CA SER A 46 45.80 5.68 -36.19
C SER A 46 45.42 4.25 -35.79
N ILE A 47 44.16 3.88 -35.99
CA ILE A 47 43.65 3.03 -37.08
C ILE A 47 42.14 2.84 -36.96
N PHE A 48 41.43 3.00 -38.08
CA PHE A 48 40.01 2.77 -38.31
C PHE A 48 39.59 1.34 -37.98
N GLY A 49 38.49 1.20 -37.23
CA GLY A 49 37.78 -0.05 -37.07
C GLY A 49 36.34 0.27 -36.59
N PHE A 50 35.41 0.45 -37.52
CA PHE A 50 33.97 0.54 -37.20
C PHE A 50 33.52 -0.78 -36.58
N LEU A 51 33.19 -0.77 -35.30
CA LEU A 51 32.31 -1.74 -34.66
C LEU A 51 31.22 -0.96 -33.95
N VAL A 52 30.05 -0.97 -34.57
CA VAL A 52 28.81 -0.52 -33.93
C VAL A 52 28.48 -1.55 -32.84
N HIS A 53 28.92 -1.27 -31.61
CA HIS A 53 28.39 -1.94 -30.44
C HIS A 53 27.20 -1.11 -29.97
N GLY A 54 26.01 -1.67 -30.16
CA GLY A 54 24.82 -1.18 -29.51
C GLY A 54 25.05 -1.11 -28.00
N LEU A 55 25.02 0.08 -27.45
CA LEU A 55 24.92 0.30 -26.01
C LEU A 55 23.53 -0.20 -25.59
N THR A 56 23.44 -1.48 -25.29
CA THR A 56 22.41 -1.95 -24.38
C THR A 56 22.77 -1.34 -23.03
N PHE A 57 22.00 -0.36 -22.59
CA PHE A 57 21.96 -0.02 -21.17
C PHE A 57 21.50 -1.30 -20.45
N GLY A 58 22.45 -2.04 -19.90
CA GLY A 58 22.18 -3.10 -18.97
C GLY A 58 21.48 -2.44 -17.78
N ALA A 59 20.22 -2.82 -17.52
CA ALA A 59 19.63 -2.57 -16.23
C ALA A 59 20.59 -3.13 -15.19
N GLU A 60 21.16 -2.29 -14.34
CA GLU A 60 21.88 -2.76 -13.17
C GLU A 60 20.90 -3.71 -12.45
N ASN A 61 21.33 -4.93 -12.22
CA ASN A 61 20.62 -5.89 -11.37
C ASN A 61 20.72 -5.36 -9.95
N VAL A 62 19.90 -4.36 -9.63
CA VAL A 62 19.68 -3.90 -8.26
C VAL A 62 19.01 -5.06 -7.55
N GLY A 63 19.64 -5.59 -6.50
CA GLY A 63 19.07 -6.66 -5.70
C GLY A 63 17.66 -6.30 -5.14
N GLU A 64 17.01 -7.24 -4.52
CA GLU A 64 15.76 -6.97 -3.80
C GLU A 64 15.99 -5.94 -2.69
N ALA A 65 15.01 -5.10 -2.46
CA ALA A 65 15.02 -4.06 -1.43
C ALA A 65 13.59 -3.78 -0.94
N TRP A 66 13.46 -3.11 0.21
CA TRP A 66 12.19 -2.55 0.63
C TRP A 66 11.81 -1.38 -0.27
N LEU A 67 10.71 -1.53 -0.99
CA LEU A 67 10.18 -0.57 -1.95
C LEU A 67 8.86 0.01 -1.43
N ALA A 68 8.86 1.30 -1.10
CA ALA A 68 7.66 2.01 -0.69
C ALA A 68 6.67 2.15 -1.85
N GLY A 69 5.38 2.02 -1.57
CA GLY A 69 4.33 2.21 -2.56
C GLY A 69 2.97 2.50 -1.95
N ASP A 70 2.02 2.73 -2.84
CA ASP A 70 0.63 3.01 -2.53
C ASP A 70 -0.27 2.34 -3.58
N HIS A 71 -1.21 1.53 -3.11
CA HIS A 71 -2.08 0.75 -3.99
C HIS A 71 -3.47 1.34 -4.20
N HIS A 72 -3.77 2.52 -3.62
CA HIS A 72 -5.10 3.11 -3.66
C HIS A 72 -5.00 4.63 -3.90
N ILE A 73 -5.06 5.03 -5.17
CA ILE A 73 -4.86 6.41 -5.62
C ILE A 73 -5.85 6.74 -6.73
N HIS A 74 -6.65 7.77 -6.52
CA HIS A 74 -7.63 8.25 -7.49
C HIS A 74 -7.07 9.37 -8.37
N SER A 75 -7.51 9.39 -9.61
CA SER A 75 -7.22 10.46 -10.55
C SER A 75 -8.52 11.14 -11.00
N GLN A 76 -8.38 12.16 -11.87
CA GLN A 76 -9.55 12.82 -12.47
C GLN A 76 -10.51 11.85 -13.18
N PHE A 77 -10.13 10.57 -13.34
CA PHE A 77 -10.96 9.53 -13.94
C PHE A 77 -11.79 8.75 -12.94
N SER A 78 -11.67 9.02 -11.64
CA SER A 78 -12.72 8.79 -10.65
C SER A 78 -13.77 9.86 -10.83
N VAL A 79 -14.83 9.50 -11.59
CA VAL A 79 -15.74 10.48 -12.18
C VAL A 79 -17.01 10.68 -11.36
N GLY A 80 -17.52 11.91 -11.36
CA GLY A 80 -18.92 12.18 -11.06
C GLY A 80 -19.84 11.77 -12.23
N TRP A 81 -21.14 11.80 -12.04
CA TRP A 81 -22.10 11.38 -13.03
C TRP A 81 -23.19 12.43 -13.28
N ASP A 82 -23.30 12.89 -14.51
CA ASP A 82 -24.43 13.70 -14.94
C ASP A 82 -25.64 12.80 -15.23
N ARG A 83 -26.61 12.85 -14.31
CA ARG A 83 -27.83 12.03 -14.34
C ARG A 83 -28.93 12.57 -15.25
N ASP A 84 -28.72 13.72 -15.89
CA ASP A 84 -29.65 14.27 -16.87
C ASP A 84 -29.59 13.49 -18.20
N PHE A 85 -28.58 12.63 -18.36
CA PHE A 85 -28.42 11.72 -19.49
C PHE A 85 -28.78 10.28 -19.14
N ALA A 86 -29.18 9.50 -20.14
CA ALA A 86 -29.50 8.08 -20.02
C ALA A 86 -28.81 7.27 -21.17
N PRO A 87 -27.70 6.53 -20.91
CA PRO A 87 -27.05 6.37 -19.61
C PRO A 87 -26.42 7.66 -19.08
N PRO A 88 -26.15 7.76 -17.76
CA PRO A 88 -25.46 8.90 -17.18
C PRO A 88 -24.12 9.17 -17.86
N SER A 89 -23.78 10.45 -18.03
CA SER A 89 -22.51 10.86 -18.65
C SER A 89 -21.44 11.08 -17.58
N PRO A 90 -20.19 10.61 -17.77
CA PRO A 90 -19.14 10.83 -16.82
C PRO A 90 -18.71 12.31 -16.77
N ILE A 91 -18.49 12.83 -15.58
CA ILE A 91 -17.92 14.16 -15.30
C ILE A 91 -16.48 13.95 -14.86
N ILE A 92 -15.53 14.17 -15.74
CA ILE A 92 -14.11 14.08 -15.45
C ILE A 92 -13.74 15.10 -14.37
N GLY A 93 -12.99 14.68 -13.34
CA GLY A 93 -12.68 15.53 -12.19
C GLY A 93 -13.87 15.74 -11.23
N GLY A 94 -14.92 14.93 -11.35
CA GLY A 94 -16.14 15.10 -10.55
C GLY A 94 -16.06 14.50 -9.15
N ASP A 95 -15.08 13.67 -8.89
CA ASP A 95 -14.82 13.04 -7.60
C ASP A 95 -13.36 13.28 -7.16
N ALA A 96 -12.39 12.75 -7.90
CA ALA A 96 -10.97 13.12 -7.73
C ALA A 96 -10.52 14.05 -8.87
N ILE A 97 -9.55 14.91 -8.61
CA ILE A 97 -9.27 16.04 -9.51
C ILE A 97 -7.91 15.98 -10.23
N TYR A 98 -6.97 15.15 -9.75
CA TYR A 98 -5.60 15.19 -10.26
C TYR A 98 -5.41 14.28 -11.48
N PRO A 99 -4.66 14.74 -12.50
CA PRO A 99 -4.16 13.85 -13.55
C PRO A 99 -3.24 12.75 -12.99
N ILE A 100 -3.23 11.57 -13.62
CA ILE A 100 -2.37 10.44 -13.21
C ILE A 100 -0.89 10.86 -13.12
N GLN A 101 -0.41 11.71 -14.03
CA GLN A 101 0.97 12.21 -14.01
C GLN A 101 1.28 13.04 -12.77
N VAL A 102 0.32 13.81 -12.25
CA VAL A 102 0.49 14.58 -11.02
C VAL A 102 0.64 13.65 -9.84
N ASN A 103 -0.20 12.62 -9.74
CA ASN A 103 -0.09 11.59 -8.71
C ASN A 103 1.27 10.88 -8.77
N ALA A 104 1.76 10.54 -9.97
CA ALA A 104 3.07 9.91 -10.15
C ALA A 104 4.23 10.83 -9.75
N LEU A 105 4.15 12.12 -10.06
CA LEU A 105 5.14 13.12 -9.63
C LEU A 105 5.12 13.30 -8.10
N LYS A 106 3.95 13.31 -7.47
CA LYS A 106 3.82 13.36 -6.01
C LYS A 106 4.32 12.08 -5.36
N ALA A 107 3.97 10.91 -5.89
CA ALA A 107 4.50 9.63 -5.45
C ALA A 107 6.03 9.60 -5.47
N LYS A 108 6.64 10.06 -6.57
CA LYS A 108 8.10 10.22 -6.67
C LYS A 108 8.64 11.20 -5.62
N TYR A 109 8.01 12.36 -5.44
CA TYR A 109 8.42 13.38 -4.48
C TYR A 109 8.39 12.84 -3.04
N TYR A 110 7.37 12.06 -2.70
CA TYR A 110 7.21 11.45 -1.38
C TYR A 110 7.90 10.07 -1.24
N GLY A 111 8.79 9.75 -2.18
CA GLY A 111 9.70 8.60 -2.07
C GLY A 111 9.09 7.25 -2.42
N LEU A 112 7.96 7.20 -3.12
CA LEU A 112 7.40 5.94 -3.59
C LEU A 112 8.22 5.36 -4.75
N SER A 113 8.42 4.06 -4.72
CA SER A 113 9.01 3.26 -5.79
C SER A 113 7.96 2.69 -6.73
N TRP A 114 6.72 2.54 -6.26
CA TRP A 114 5.59 2.02 -7.02
C TRP A 114 4.27 2.65 -6.59
N MET A 115 3.29 2.65 -7.51
CA MET A 115 1.93 3.11 -7.27
C MET A 115 0.93 2.37 -8.15
N VAL A 116 -0.33 2.40 -7.75
CA VAL A 116 -1.46 1.89 -8.55
C VAL A 116 -2.44 3.02 -8.80
N SER A 117 -2.86 3.20 -10.06
CA SER A 117 -4.00 4.05 -10.38
C SER A 117 -5.28 3.23 -10.19
N THR A 118 -6.16 3.66 -9.29
CA THR A 118 -7.35 2.91 -8.85
C THR A 118 -8.63 3.73 -8.95
N ASP A 119 -8.85 4.34 -10.10
CA ASP A 119 -10.06 5.11 -10.34
C ASP A 119 -11.31 4.24 -10.16
N HIS A 120 -12.33 4.78 -9.48
CA HIS A 120 -13.51 4.02 -9.17
C HIS A 120 -14.71 4.32 -10.07
N GLY A 121 -15.64 3.38 -10.02
CA GLY A 121 -16.64 3.12 -10.98
C GLY A 121 -17.98 3.81 -10.85
N GLY A 122 -18.91 3.19 -11.51
CA GLY A 122 -20.29 3.60 -11.71
C GLY A 122 -20.76 3.15 -13.09
N PRO A 123 -21.88 3.66 -13.60
CA PRO A 123 -22.44 3.18 -14.85
C PRO A 123 -21.48 3.32 -16.04
N LEU A 124 -21.05 2.19 -16.62
CA LEU A 124 -20.15 2.12 -17.78
C LEU A 124 -18.75 2.73 -17.54
N HIS A 125 -18.29 2.75 -16.29
CA HIS A 125 -16.99 3.30 -15.93
C HIS A 125 -15.82 2.51 -16.55
N SER A 126 -16.00 1.23 -16.82
CA SER A 126 -15.02 0.42 -17.56
C SER A 126 -14.53 1.06 -18.86
N ARG A 127 -15.40 1.84 -19.55
CA ARG A 127 -15.02 2.60 -20.74
C ARG A 127 -14.18 3.83 -20.41
N VAL A 128 -14.48 4.51 -19.30
CA VAL A 128 -13.66 5.64 -18.81
C VAL A 128 -12.25 5.14 -18.50
N ASN A 129 -12.13 4.03 -17.77
CA ASN A 129 -10.86 3.40 -17.47
C ASN A 129 -10.08 3.04 -18.74
N ARG A 130 -10.67 2.25 -19.63
CA ARG A 130 -9.97 1.79 -20.83
C ARG A 130 -9.67 2.92 -21.83
N ASP A 131 -10.66 3.77 -22.13
CA ASP A 131 -10.59 4.68 -23.27
C ASP A 131 -9.97 6.04 -22.91
N LEU A 132 -10.00 6.44 -21.61
CA LEU A 132 -9.51 7.74 -21.15
C LEU A 132 -8.35 7.61 -20.14
N ALA A 133 -8.50 6.83 -19.08
CA ALA A 133 -7.47 6.71 -18.05
C ALA A 133 -6.23 5.96 -18.55
N TYR A 134 -6.39 4.81 -19.17
CA TYR A 134 -5.26 4.00 -19.63
C TYR A 134 -4.29 4.73 -20.57
N PRO A 135 -4.75 5.48 -21.61
CA PRO A 135 -3.84 6.29 -22.42
C PRO A 135 -3.06 7.35 -21.63
N GLN A 136 -3.63 7.87 -20.52
CA GLN A 136 -2.93 8.82 -19.65
C GLN A 136 -1.92 8.10 -18.75
N LEU A 137 -2.23 6.91 -18.26
CA LEU A 137 -1.29 6.07 -17.53
C LEU A 137 -0.04 5.75 -18.37
N LEU A 138 -0.21 5.41 -19.66
CA LEU A 138 0.92 5.17 -20.56
C LEU A 138 1.82 6.40 -20.72
N LYS A 139 1.24 7.59 -20.82
CA LYS A 139 1.99 8.86 -20.84
C LYS A 139 2.68 9.12 -19.49
N SER A 140 2.01 8.82 -18.39
CA SER A 140 2.56 8.95 -17.04
C SER A 140 3.78 8.04 -16.83
N ARG A 141 3.71 6.78 -17.24
CA ARG A 141 4.84 5.85 -17.21
C ARG A 141 6.07 6.36 -17.98
N GLN A 142 5.83 7.04 -19.11
CA GLN A 142 6.92 7.66 -19.90
C GLN A 142 7.47 8.91 -19.22
N ALA A 143 6.63 9.71 -18.56
CA ALA A 143 7.02 10.97 -17.94
C ALA A 143 7.70 10.78 -16.57
N VAL A 144 7.33 9.74 -15.83
CA VAL A 144 7.84 9.45 -14.47
C VAL A 144 8.25 7.97 -14.39
N PRO A 145 9.31 7.57 -15.14
CA PRO A 145 9.75 6.17 -15.21
C PRO A 145 10.39 5.66 -13.91
N GLU A 146 10.71 6.56 -12.98
CA GLU A 146 11.30 6.18 -11.70
C GLU A 146 10.30 5.55 -10.73
N VAL A 147 8.99 5.70 -10.97
CA VAL A 147 7.93 5.06 -10.22
C VAL A 147 7.32 3.94 -11.08
N VAL A 148 7.32 2.72 -10.56
CA VAL A 148 6.64 1.58 -11.20
C VAL A 148 5.13 1.81 -11.06
N GLN A 149 4.42 2.04 -12.17
CA GLN A 149 3.01 2.42 -12.16
C GLN A 149 2.16 1.26 -12.66
N PHE A 150 1.33 0.72 -11.78
CA PHE A 150 0.35 -0.32 -12.10
C PHE A 150 -0.94 0.28 -12.61
N TYR A 151 -1.66 -0.51 -13.40
CA TYR A 151 -3.04 -0.26 -13.77
C TYR A 151 -3.97 -1.07 -12.89
N GLY A 152 -5.02 -0.44 -12.40
CA GLY A 152 -5.99 -1.05 -11.51
C GLY A 152 -7.26 -0.22 -11.42
N MET A 153 -8.08 -0.54 -10.45
CA MET A 153 -9.27 0.22 -10.08
C MET A 153 -9.62 0.02 -8.62
N GLU A 154 -10.35 0.96 -8.05
CA GLU A 154 -11.13 0.68 -6.87
C GLU A 154 -12.41 -0.03 -7.32
N PHE A 155 -12.40 -1.36 -7.19
CA PHE A 155 -13.47 -2.22 -7.66
C PHE A 155 -14.72 -2.06 -6.81
N ASP A 156 -15.84 -1.73 -7.47
CA ASP A 156 -17.18 -1.74 -6.88
C ASP A 156 -17.56 -3.17 -6.53
N THR A 157 -17.14 -3.64 -5.37
CA THR A 157 -17.20 -5.05 -4.98
C THR A 157 -18.63 -5.50 -4.75
N PRO A 158 -19.11 -6.54 -5.48
CA PRO A 158 -20.45 -7.07 -5.25
C PRO A 158 -20.63 -7.60 -3.82
N GLY A 159 -21.67 -7.17 -3.13
CA GLY A 159 -21.99 -7.60 -1.77
C GLY A 159 -21.26 -6.85 -0.65
N ALA A 160 -20.14 -6.21 -0.95
CA ALA A 160 -19.25 -5.56 0.02
C ALA A 160 -19.07 -4.07 -0.25
N ASP A 161 -18.09 -3.41 0.37
CA ASP A 161 -17.73 -2.01 0.08
C ASP A 161 -16.86 -1.95 -1.21
N HIS A 162 -15.61 -1.56 -1.14
CA HIS A 162 -14.72 -1.45 -2.28
C HIS A 162 -13.46 -2.30 -2.09
N SER A 163 -12.76 -2.59 -3.20
CA SER A 163 -11.47 -3.27 -3.16
C SER A 163 -10.51 -2.68 -4.18
N SER A 164 -9.24 -2.52 -3.82
CA SER A 164 -8.20 -2.25 -4.80
C SER A 164 -7.96 -3.50 -5.65
N LEU A 165 -8.22 -3.41 -6.94
CA LEU A 165 -7.92 -4.44 -7.92
C LEU A 165 -6.72 -4.02 -8.74
N ILE A 166 -5.63 -4.82 -8.70
CA ILE A 166 -4.38 -4.55 -9.40
C ILE A 166 -4.20 -5.60 -10.49
N VAL A 167 -4.17 -5.19 -11.76
CA VAL A 167 -3.93 -6.13 -12.86
C VAL A 167 -2.43 -6.30 -13.13
N PRO A 168 -1.97 -7.52 -13.48
CA PRO A 168 -0.60 -7.76 -13.89
C PRO A 168 -0.23 -6.92 -15.12
N PHE A 169 0.98 -6.35 -15.10
CA PHE A 169 1.49 -5.59 -16.23
C PHE A 169 1.61 -6.46 -17.48
N SER A 170 1.01 -6.02 -18.55
CA SER A 170 1.07 -6.69 -19.85
C SER A 170 0.61 -5.76 -20.98
N ASP A 171 0.82 -6.16 -22.22
CA ASP A 171 0.27 -5.48 -23.41
C ASP A 171 -1.28 -5.57 -23.52
N ARG A 172 -1.91 -6.39 -22.68
CA ARG A 172 -3.36 -6.61 -22.63
C ARG A 172 -4.00 -6.14 -21.32
N GLU A 173 -3.28 -5.43 -20.45
CA GLU A 173 -3.80 -5.02 -19.15
C GLU A 173 -5.07 -4.15 -19.25
N ALA A 174 -5.19 -3.30 -20.28
CA ALA A 174 -6.38 -2.48 -20.51
C ALA A 174 -7.64 -3.31 -20.77
N GLU A 175 -7.54 -4.31 -21.64
CA GLU A 175 -8.65 -5.22 -21.95
C GLU A 175 -8.93 -6.17 -20.78
N HIS A 176 -7.90 -6.52 -20.01
CA HIS A 176 -8.05 -7.36 -18.84
C HIS A 176 -8.89 -6.64 -17.77
N LEU A 177 -8.51 -5.41 -17.40
CA LEU A 177 -9.28 -4.61 -16.43
C LEU A 177 -10.70 -4.33 -16.95
N PHE A 178 -10.84 -3.92 -18.23
CA PHE A 178 -12.15 -3.70 -18.87
C PHE A 178 -13.06 -4.92 -18.74
N THR A 179 -12.53 -6.12 -18.99
CA THR A 179 -13.32 -7.36 -18.92
C THR A 179 -13.79 -7.63 -17.49
N ILE A 180 -12.92 -7.43 -16.49
CA ILE A 180 -13.29 -7.63 -15.08
C ILE A 180 -14.35 -6.60 -14.67
N GLU A 181 -14.09 -5.32 -14.87
CA GLU A 181 -14.97 -4.24 -14.43
C GLU A 181 -16.35 -4.34 -15.11
N SER A 182 -16.38 -4.42 -16.45
CA SER A 182 -17.63 -4.47 -17.22
C SER A 182 -18.49 -5.69 -16.93
N SER A 183 -17.87 -6.81 -16.48
CA SER A 183 -18.60 -8.04 -16.19
C SER A 183 -19.04 -8.15 -14.73
N TRP A 184 -18.29 -7.57 -13.77
CA TRP A 184 -18.43 -7.92 -12.38
C TRP A 184 -18.69 -6.74 -11.44
N ALA A 185 -18.25 -5.50 -11.72
CA ALA A 185 -18.46 -4.37 -10.84
C ALA A 185 -19.96 -4.08 -10.61
N LYS A 186 -20.38 -3.96 -9.34
CA LYS A 186 -21.80 -3.92 -8.97
C LYS A 186 -22.57 -2.71 -9.53
N ARG A 187 -21.90 -1.57 -9.79
CA ARG A 187 -22.49 -0.35 -10.31
C ARG A 187 -22.29 -0.13 -11.81
N GLU A 188 -21.54 -1.00 -12.49
CA GLU A 188 -21.17 -0.84 -13.89
C GLU A 188 -22.38 -0.86 -14.84
N ARG A 189 -23.38 -1.66 -14.54
CA ARG A 189 -24.51 -1.88 -15.44
C ARG A 189 -25.50 -0.71 -15.46
N TRP A 190 -25.93 -0.33 -16.67
CA TRP A 190 -27.03 0.59 -16.87
C TRP A 190 -28.15 -0.07 -17.73
N PRO A 191 -29.45 0.01 -17.34
CA PRO A 191 -29.92 0.45 -16.02
C PRO A 191 -29.38 -0.41 -14.89
N ALA A 192 -29.26 0.17 -13.67
CA ALA A 192 -28.79 -0.54 -12.49
C ALA A 192 -29.57 -1.84 -12.26
N ASN A 193 -28.87 -2.89 -11.89
CA ASN A 193 -29.46 -4.19 -11.57
C ASN A 193 -29.04 -4.60 -10.14
N PRO A 194 -29.97 -4.56 -9.17
CA PRO A 194 -29.65 -4.92 -7.78
C PRO A 194 -29.09 -6.34 -7.58
N SER A 195 -29.36 -7.28 -8.51
CA SER A 195 -28.82 -8.63 -8.43
C SER A 195 -27.30 -8.69 -8.69
N TRP A 196 -26.70 -7.58 -9.11
CA TRP A 196 -25.26 -7.46 -9.29
C TRP A 196 -24.53 -7.15 -7.97
N ASP A 197 -25.25 -6.80 -6.93
CA ASP A 197 -24.70 -6.50 -5.61
C ASP A 197 -25.02 -7.67 -4.64
N SER A 198 -24.20 -8.70 -4.68
CA SER A 198 -24.33 -9.88 -3.82
C SER A 198 -23.01 -10.64 -3.66
N GLU A 199 -22.82 -11.26 -2.49
CA GLU A 199 -21.67 -12.11 -2.18
C GLU A 199 -21.49 -13.24 -3.22
N VAL A 200 -22.57 -13.92 -3.63
CA VAL A 200 -22.50 -14.99 -4.63
C VAL A 200 -21.84 -14.49 -5.91
N ARG A 201 -22.19 -13.26 -6.34
CA ARG A 201 -21.59 -12.69 -7.53
C ARG A 201 -20.13 -12.34 -7.33
N MET A 202 -19.72 -11.92 -6.14
CA MET A 202 -18.31 -11.72 -5.83
C MET A 202 -17.51 -13.01 -5.93
N LEU A 203 -18.03 -14.11 -5.39
CA LEU A 203 -17.37 -15.41 -5.51
C LEU A 203 -17.27 -15.90 -6.95
N GLU A 204 -18.30 -15.68 -7.77
CA GLU A 204 -18.25 -15.93 -9.23
C GLU A 204 -17.18 -15.09 -9.92
N ALA A 205 -17.04 -13.81 -9.54
CA ALA A 205 -16.00 -12.93 -10.06
C ALA A 205 -14.59 -13.44 -9.70
N LEU A 206 -14.37 -13.87 -8.46
CA LEU A 206 -13.09 -14.42 -8.01
C LEU A 206 -12.74 -15.72 -8.76
N VAL A 207 -13.71 -16.62 -8.96
CA VAL A 207 -13.52 -17.84 -9.78
C VAL A 207 -13.16 -17.48 -11.23
N ALA A 208 -13.84 -16.48 -11.82
CA ALA A 208 -13.54 -16.01 -13.17
C ALA A 208 -12.13 -15.41 -13.26
N MET A 209 -11.74 -14.55 -12.32
CA MET A 209 -10.39 -13.99 -12.24
C MET A 209 -9.33 -15.08 -12.05
N GLY A 210 -9.60 -16.09 -11.19
CA GLY A 210 -8.71 -17.24 -10.92
C GLY A 210 -8.50 -18.14 -12.12
N SER A 211 -9.43 -18.15 -13.06
CA SER A 211 -9.32 -18.92 -14.31
C SER A 211 -8.45 -18.24 -15.38
N THR A 212 -8.05 -16.97 -15.17
CA THR A 212 -7.19 -16.25 -16.11
C THR A 212 -5.72 -16.63 -15.92
N GLN A 213 -4.94 -16.54 -16.98
CA GLN A 213 -3.50 -16.77 -16.91
C GLN A 213 -2.78 -15.67 -16.10
N LEU A 214 -3.25 -14.43 -16.22
CA LEU A 214 -2.72 -13.26 -15.54
C LEU A 214 -3.66 -12.93 -14.37
N LYS A 215 -3.41 -13.54 -13.20
CA LYS A 215 -4.26 -13.37 -12.02
C LYS A 215 -4.04 -11.97 -11.42
N PRO A 216 -5.09 -11.16 -11.23
CA PRO A 216 -4.98 -9.89 -10.53
C PRO A 216 -4.73 -10.09 -9.05
N VAL A 217 -4.46 -9.00 -8.33
CA VAL A 217 -4.48 -8.96 -6.86
C VAL A 217 -5.63 -8.07 -6.43
N LEU A 218 -6.36 -8.50 -5.39
CA LEU A 218 -7.49 -7.79 -4.81
C LEU A 218 -7.26 -7.62 -3.31
N ILE A 219 -7.44 -6.40 -2.83
CA ILE A 219 -7.26 -5.98 -1.43
C ILE A 219 -8.53 -5.26 -1.01
N ALA A 220 -9.22 -5.73 0.05
CA ALA A 220 -10.40 -5.06 0.59
C ALA A 220 -10.00 -3.67 1.12
N ASN A 221 -10.63 -2.60 0.62
CA ASN A 221 -10.35 -1.22 1.02
C ASN A 221 -11.15 -0.87 2.27
N HIS A 222 -10.56 -0.07 3.18
CA HIS A 222 -11.24 0.52 4.35
C HIS A 222 -12.37 -0.35 4.94
N PRO A 223 -12.09 -1.62 5.35
CA PRO A 223 -13.11 -2.67 5.51
C PRO A 223 -14.17 -2.36 6.58
N SER A 224 -13.85 -1.52 7.57
CA SER A 224 -14.83 -1.12 8.59
C SER A 224 -15.49 0.24 8.32
N ARG A 225 -15.24 0.92 7.18
CA ARG A 225 -15.75 2.28 6.93
C ARG A 225 -17.28 2.38 7.06
N SER A 226 -17.99 1.37 6.64
CA SER A 226 -19.47 1.31 6.68
C SER A 226 -20.04 0.81 8.01
N ALA A 227 -19.21 0.38 8.96
CA ALA A 227 -19.66 -0.07 10.27
C ALA A 227 -20.39 1.03 11.05
N PRO A 228 -21.45 0.70 11.83
CA PRO A 228 -22.21 1.70 12.58
C PRO A 228 -21.51 2.19 13.85
N ASP A 229 -20.54 1.43 14.39
CA ASP A 229 -19.85 1.74 15.64
C ASP A 229 -18.58 0.88 15.77
N LEU A 230 -17.67 1.24 16.68
CA LEU A 230 -16.51 0.44 17.05
C LEU A 230 -16.96 -0.93 17.61
N GLY A 231 -16.31 -2.00 17.19
CA GLY A 231 -16.68 -3.37 17.53
C GLY A 231 -17.90 -3.90 16.78
N LYS A 232 -18.41 -3.15 15.78
CA LYS A 232 -19.46 -3.59 14.87
C LYS A 232 -18.91 -3.80 13.47
N LEU A 233 -19.63 -4.58 12.68
CA LEU A 233 -19.29 -4.89 11.29
C LEU A 233 -19.97 -3.92 10.33
N GLY A 234 -19.35 -3.69 9.19
CA GLY A 234 -19.88 -2.94 8.07
C GLY A 234 -20.40 -3.83 6.97
N LEU A 235 -20.20 -3.38 5.72
CA LEU A 235 -20.53 -4.17 4.53
C LEU A 235 -19.52 -5.29 4.31
N ASP A 236 -18.26 -5.09 4.68
CA ASP A 236 -17.23 -6.13 4.61
C ASP A 236 -17.33 -7.00 5.88
N GLU A 237 -18.01 -8.12 5.76
CA GLU A 237 -18.18 -9.03 6.88
C GLU A 237 -17.02 -10.06 6.95
N PRO A 238 -16.55 -10.42 8.15
CA PRO A 238 -15.49 -11.40 8.35
C PRO A 238 -15.67 -12.72 7.59
N ASN A 239 -16.88 -13.26 7.58
CA ASN A 239 -17.15 -14.51 6.86
C ASN A 239 -17.08 -14.34 5.34
N GLU A 240 -17.49 -13.19 4.84
CA GLU A 240 -17.36 -12.85 3.42
C GLU A 240 -15.89 -12.74 3.00
N LEU A 241 -15.06 -12.06 3.79
CA LEU A 241 -13.62 -11.95 3.54
C LEU A 241 -12.92 -13.33 3.59
N ARG A 242 -13.36 -14.23 4.48
CA ARG A 242 -12.92 -15.63 4.49
C ARG A 242 -13.31 -16.35 3.20
N SER A 243 -14.57 -16.22 2.77
CA SER A 243 -15.08 -16.82 1.53
C SER A 243 -14.29 -16.35 0.31
N TRP A 244 -13.89 -15.06 0.27
CA TRP A 244 -13.05 -14.54 -0.80
C TRP A 244 -11.67 -15.20 -0.83
N ASN A 245 -11.00 -15.23 0.32
CA ASN A 245 -9.67 -15.83 0.44
C ASN A 245 -9.70 -17.33 0.14
N GLU A 246 -10.72 -18.05 0.61
CA GLU A 246 -10.88 -19.48 0.34
C GLU A 246 -11.15 -19.76 -1.14
N THR A 247 -11.96 -18.93 -1.79
CA THR A 247 -12.29 -19.08 -3.21
C THR A 247 -11.10 -18.80 -4.13
N ALA A 248 -10.29 -17.79 -3.80
CA ALA A 248 -9.17 -17.37 -4.62
C ALA A 248 -8.01 -16.76 -3.78
N PRO A 249 -7.27 -17.59 -3.01
CA PRO A 249 -6.24 -17.12 -2.07
C PRO A 249 -5.07 -16.36 -2.75
N GLU A 250 -4.84 -16.60 -4.05
CA GLU A 250 -3.83 -15.88 -4.83
C GLU A 250 -4.32 -14.52 -5.37
N ILE A 251 -5.61 -14.23 -5.23
CA ILE A 251 -6.25 -13.00 -5.71
C ILE A 251 -6.69 -12.14 -4.55
N ALA A 252 -7.59 -12.63 -3.69
CA ALA A 252 -8.05 -11.94 -2.51
C ALA A 252 -7.04 -12.15 -1.37
N VAL A 253 -6.04 -11.25 -1.33
CA VAL A 253 -4.82 -11.47 -0.54
C VAL A 253 -4.79 -10.71 0.79
N GLY A 254 -5.75 -9.80 1.03
CA GLY A 254 -5.71 -9.01 2.25
C GLY A 254 -6.65 -7.81 2.27
N MET A 255 -6.37 -6.88 3.17
CA MET A 255 -7.17 -5.69 3.41
C MET A 255 -6.31 -4.45 3.70
N ALA A 256 -6.89 -3.27 3.53
CA ALA A 256 -6.30 -2.02 3.98
C ALA A 256 -6.28 -1.98 5.52
N GLY A 257 -5.11 -2.19 6.10
CA GLY A 257 -4.88 -2.09 7.54
C GLY A 257 -4.88 -0.64 8.01
N ALA A 258 -4.16 0.23 7.31
CA ALA A 258 -4.26 1.68 7.49
C ALA A 258 -4.95 2.27 6.24
N PRO A 259 -6.24 2.60 6.35
CA PRO A 259 -7.01 3.17 5.23
C PRO A 259 -6.57 4.59 4.92
N GLY A 260 -6.98 5.12 3.77
CA GLY A 260 -6.77 6.50 3.37
C GLY A 260 -7.53 7.53 4.19
N HIS A 261 -7.65 8.75 3.67
CA HIS A 261 -8.34 9.89 4.30
C HIS A 261 -7.80 10.27 5.70
N GLN A 262 -6.55 9.94 5.99
CA GLN A 262 -5.92 10.24 7.29
C GLN A 262 -5.81 11.74 7.59
N ALA A 263 -5.81 12.57 6.54
CA ALA A 263 -5.77 14.03 6.65
C ALA A 263 -7.14 14.68 6.93
N ALA A 264 -8.23 13.91 7.05
CA ALA A 264 -9.59 14.43 7.31
C ALA A 264 -9.69 15.26 8.60
N THR A 265 -8.73 15.09 9.50
CA THR A 265 -8.62 15.88 10.75
C THR A 265 -7.83 17.17 10.60
N LEU A 266 -7.24 17.46 9.44
CA LEU A 266 -6.44 18.65 9.20
C LEU A 266 -7.24 19.75 8.48
N ASN A 267 -6.82 20.99 8.66
CA ASN A 267 -7.39 22.14 7.94
C ASN A 267 -6.43 22.58 6.82
N ALA A 268 -6.97 23.05 5.72
CA ALA A 268 -6.22 23.57 4.58
C ALA A 268 -5.19 24.67 4.93
N PHE A 269 -5.46 25.46 5.97
CA PHE A 269 -4.59 26.58 6.37
C PHE A 269 -3.81 26.33 7.67
N GLY A 270 -3.67 25.06 8.04
CA GLY A 270 -2.99 24.62 9.26
C GLY A 270 -3.90 24.42 10.47
N GLY A 271 -3.42 23.63 11.43
CA GLY A 271 -4.17 23.16 12.59
C GLY A 271 -5.16 22.05 12.26
N THR A 272 -5.94 21.65 13.27
CA THR A 272 -6.85 20.51 13.17
C THR A 272 -8.33 20.93 13.05
N ASN A 273 -9.12 20.07 12.40
CA ASN A 273 -10.55 20.17 12.26
C ASN A 273 -11.24 19.31 13.33
N ALA A 274 -11.75 19.92 14.39
CA ALA A 274 -12.40 19.22 15.49
C ALA A 274 -13.62 18.35 15.10
N ARG A 275 -14.10 18.43 13.86
CA ARG A 275 -15.17 17.58 13.33
C ARG A 275 -14.66 16.45 12.46
N GLY A 276 -13.41 16.52 12.01
CA GLY A 276 -12.78 15.50 11.18
C GLY A 276 -12.53 14.22 11.97
N ALA A 277 -12.57 13.08 11.30
CA ALA A 277 -12.22 11.78 11.83
C ALA A 277 -11.15 11.16 10.94
N ARG A 278 -10.08 10.64 11.52
CA ARG A 278 -9.02 9.95 10.78
C ARG A 278 -9.60 8.78 9.97
N GLY A 279 -9.02 8.50 8.82
CA GLY A 279 -9.51 7.44 7.96
C GLY A 279 -10.87 7.69 7.31
N GLY A 280 -11.47 8.87 7.49
CA GLY A 280 -12.80 9.17 6.98
C GLY A 280 -13.94 8.39 7.66
N TYR A 281 -13.68 7.71 8.77
CA TYR A 281 -14.64 6.91 9.53
C TYR A 281 -15.60 7.82 10.29
N GLY A 282 -16.74 8.14 9.67
CA GLY A 282 -17.65 9.18 10.19
C GLY A 282 -18.41 8.82 11.45
N ARG A 283 -18.62 7.53 11.75
CA ARG A 283 -19.43 7.05 12.87
C ARG A 283 -18.61 6.64 14.08
N TYR A 284 -17.43 6.10 13.88
CA TYR A 284 -16.51 5.71 14.93
C TYR A 284 -15.06 6.00 14.49
N PRO A 285 -14.09 6.03 15.41
CA PRO A 285 -12.71 6.31 15.08
C PRO A 285 -11.98 5.07 14.53
N THR A 286 -10.89 5.29 13.77
CA THR A 286 -9.78 4.35 13.64
C THR A 286 -9.01 4.27 14.96
N LEU A 287 -8.04 3.35 15.05
CA LEU A 287 -7.23 3.12 16.23
C LEU A 287 -5.75 3.35 15.85
N GLY A 288 -5.20 4.50 16.24
CA GLY A 288 -3.85 4.89 15.80
C GLY A 288 -3.75 4.99 14.27
N GLY A 289 -4.82 5.40 13.58
CA GLY A 289 -4.92 5.44 12.12
C GLY A 289 -5.15 4.09 11.44
N PHE A 290 -5.33 3.01 12.19
CA PHE A 290 -5.57 1.67 11.64
C PHE A 290 -7.04 1.25 11.79
N ASP A 291 -7.50 0.41 10.87
CA ASP A 291 -8.82 -0.20 10.96
C ASP A 291 -8.92 -1.14 12.17
N GLN A 292 -10.09 -1.21 12.81
CA GLN A 292 -10.32 -2.08 13.97
C GLN A 292 -10.04 -3.56 13.68
N LEU A 293 -10.30 -4.03 12.45
CA LEU A 293 -10.04 -5.40 12.05
C LEU A 293 -8.54 -5.74 12.04
N THR A 294 -7.67 -4.72 11.98
CA THR A 294 -6.20 -4.84 12.02
C THR A 294 -5.63 -4.54 13.40
N ALA A 295 -6.09 -3.45 14.03
CA ALA A 295 -5.43 -2.86 15.20
C ALA A 295 -5.62 -3.69 16.47
N VAL A 296 -6.76 -4.39 16.61
CA VAL A 296 -7.08 -5.19 17.80
C VAL A 296 -6.26 -6.46 17.83
N VAL A 297 -5.37 -6.59 18.81
CA VAL A 297 -4.58 -7.82 19.03
C VAL A 297 -5.48 -8.97 19.42
N GLY A 298 -5.34 -10.11 18.72
CA GLY A 298 -6.22 -11.25 18.84
C GLY A 298 -7.58 -11.04 18.16
N GLY A 299 -7.77 -9.97 17.40
CA GLY A 299 -8.98 -9.69 16.63
C GLY A 299 -9.02 -10.40 15.27
N PHE A 300 -9.83 -9.88 14.35
CA PHE A 300 -10.11 -10.53 13.06
C PHE A 300 -8.86 -10.86 12.23
N TRP A 301 -7.90 -9.93 12.12
CA TRP A 301 -6.68 -10.21 11.35
C TRP A 301 -5.86 -11.36 11.95
N ASP A 302 -5.71 -11.38 13.27
CA ASP A 302 -5.02 -12.45 13.98
C ASP A 302 -5.77 -13.78 13.88
N ASP A 303 -7.10 -13.75 13.76
CA ASP A 303 -7.93 -14.92 13.54
C ASP A 303 -7.70 -15.51 12.14
N MET A 304 -7.72 -14.69 11.09
CA MET A 304 -7.39 -15.11 9.73
C MET A 304 -5.98 -15.74 9.63
N ILE A 305 -5.00 -15.15 10.33
CA ILE A 305 -3.64 -15.72 10.39
C ILE A 305 -3.67 -17.06 11.14
N GLY A 306 -4.38 -17.13 12.27
CA GLY A 306 -4.55 -18.33 13.08
C GLY A 306 -5.24 -19.47 12.36
N GLU A 307 -6.10 -19.18 11.38
CA GLU A 307 -6.70 -20.14 10.45
C GLU A 307 -5.72 -20.61 9.35
N GLY A 308 -4.45 -20.18 9.37
CA GLY A 308 -3.47 -20.51 8.32
C GLY A 308 -3.65 -19.74 7.01
N ARG A 309 -4.56 -18.76 6.94
CA ARG A 309 -4.87 -18.02 5.72
C ARG A 309 -3.78 -17.01 5.36
N ASN A 310 -3.51 -16.86 4.07
CA ASN A 310 -2.71 -15.78 3.52
C ASN A 310 -3.60 -14.53 3.42
N TRP A 311 -3.65 -13.75 4.51
CA TRP A 311 -4.43 -12.52 4.59
C TRP A 311 -3.55 -11.40 5.13
N TRP A 312 -3.16 -10.50 4.24
CA TRP A 312 -2.14 -9.49 4.50
C TRP A 312 -2.75 -8.12 4.76
N ILE A 313 -2.03 -7.27 5.48
CA ILE A 313 -2.43 -5.87 5.63
C ILE A 313 -1.55 -4.96 4.78
N THR A 314 -2.14 -3.85 4.34
CA THR A 314 -1.52 -2.78 3.58
C THR A 314 -1.86 -1.42 4.19
N ALA A 315 -1.19 -0.36 3.72
CA ALA A 315 -1.52 1.03 4.00
C ALA A 315 -1.58 1.81 2.68
N ASN A 316 -2.46 2.79 2.59
CA ASN A 316 -2.69 3.55 1.37
C ASN A 316 -3.14 4.98 1.66
N SER A 317 -3.19 5.85 0.64
CA SER A 317 -3.64 7.23 0.77
C SER A 317 -5.12 7.45 0.48
N ASP A 318 -5.71 6.61 -0.36
CA ASP A 318 -7.05 6.83 -0.93
C ASP A 318 -7.20 8.28 -1.46
N SER A 319 -6.15 8.74 -2.15
CA SER A 319 -5.97 10.15 -2.51
C SER A 319 -6.93 10.61 -3.58
N HIS A 320 -7.82 11.57 -3.27
CA HIS A 320 -8.74 12.23 -4.20
C HIS A 320 -8.42 13.71 -4.33
N VAL A 321 -8.50 14.43 -3.21
CA VAL A 321 -8.21 15.86 -3.12
C VAL A 321 -7.40 16.13 -1.86
N HIS A 322 -6.24 16.73 -2.03
CA HIS A 322 -5.32 17.02 -0.93
C HIS A 322 -5.96 17.97 0.11
N PHE A 323 -5.68 17.75 1.39
CA PHE A 323 -6.28 18.52 2.48
C PHE A 323 -5.97 20.02 2.40
N SER A 324 -4.79 20.42 1.89
CA SER A 324 -4.46 21.84 1.70
C SER A 324 -5.27 22.52 0.59
N GLU A 325 -5.94 21.75 -0.25
CA GLU A 325 -6.81 22.22 -1.33
C GLU A 325 -8.30 22.02 -1.01
N GLY A 326 -8.60 21.70 0.26
CA GLY A 326 -9.95 21.56 0.78
C GLY A 326 -10.50 20.14 0.78
N GLY A 327 -9.68 19.15 0.46
CA GLY A 327 -9.99 17.72 0.57
C GLY A 327 -9.75 17.14 1.96
N SER A 328 -9.59 15.82 2.03
CA SER A 328 -9.37 15.07 3.27
C SER A 328 -8.14 14.14 3.21
N ASP A 329 -7.36 14.22 2.12
CA ASP A 329 -6.35 13.24 1.80
C ASP A 329 -4.94 13.83 1.88
N PHE A 330 -3.98 12.95 2.14
CA PHE A 330 -2.58 13.18 1.83
C PHE A 330 -2.30 12.82 0.37
N TRP A 331 -1.21 13.33 -0.18
CA TRP A 331 -0.67 12.85 -1.44
C TRP A 331 -0.20 11.40 -1.33
N PRO A 332 -0.15 10.64 -2.45
CA PRO A 332 0.43 9.30 -2.44
C PRO A 332 1.83 9.28 -1.81
N GLY A 333 1.99 8.49 -0.76
CA GLY A 333 3.25 8.34 -0.04
C GLY A 333 3.62 9.48 0.93
N GLU A 334 2.80 10.53 1.07
CA GLU A 334 3.08 11.61 2.01
C GLU A 334 3.00 11.14 3.46
N TYR A 335 2.01 10.33 3.79
CA TYR A 335 1.74 9.88 5.15
C TYR A 335 1.79 8.35 5.32
N SER A 336 0.95 7.61 4.60
CA SER A 336 0.86 6.15 4.68
C SER A 336 1.66 5.49 3.57
N LYS A 337 2.39 4.40 3.88
CA LYS A 337 3.17 3.64 2.90
C LYS A 337 3.08 2.14 3.14
N THR A 338 2.92 1.40 2.06
CA THR A 338 3.13 -0.05 2.00
C THR A 338 4.52 -0.32 1.45
N TYR A 339 5.38 -0.96 2.24
CA TYR A 339 6.69 -1.41 1.78
C TYR A 339 6.63 -2.88 1.39
N VAL A 340 7.16 -3.20 0.21
CA VAL A 340 7.29 -4.58 -0.29
C VAL A 340 8.76 -4.94 -0.49
N TRP A 341 9.16 -6.17 -0.15
CA TRP A 341 10.50 -6.68 -0.42
C TRP A 341 10.56 -7.26 -1.83
N ALA A 342 11.13 -6.52 -2.77
CA ALA A 342 11.06 -6.85 -4.20
C ALA A 342 12.23 -6.30 -5.02
N HIS A 343 12.44 -6.86 -6.20
CA HIS A 343 13.08 -6.14 -7.29
C HIS A 343 12.17 -5.03 -7.81
N LYS A 344 12.74 -3.90 -8.24
CA LYS A 344 11.96 -2.74 -8.72
C LYS A 344 11.41 -2.98 -10.15
N ASN A 345 10.45 -3.89 -10.25
CA ASN A 345 9.68 -4.17 -11.46
C ASN A 345 8.27 -4.65 -11.11
N HIS A 346 7.36 -4.62 -12.07
CA HIS A 346 5.95 -4.97 -11.88
C HIS A 346 5.75 -6.39 -11.33
N ASP A 347 6.41 -7.39 -11.90
CA ASP A 347 6.17 -8.79 -11.53
C ASP A 347 6.62 -9.07 -10.09
N SER A 348 7.82 -8.62 -9.72
CA SER A 348 8.37 -8.84 -8.38
C SER A 348 7.58 -8.09 -7.30
N ILE A 349 7.14 -6.85 -7.58
CA ILE A 349 6.31 -6.08 -6.64
C ILE A 349 4.95 -6.75 -6.44
N LEU A 350 4.28 -7.15 -7.52
CA LEU A 350 2.97 -7.81 -7.45
C LEU A 350 3.05 -9.15 -6.71
N GLU A 351 4.13 -9.92 -6.93
CA GLU A 351 4.36 -11.18 -6.22
C GLU A 351 4.64 -10.95 -4.73
N SER A 352 5.37 -9.91 -4.38
CA SER A 352 5.60 -9.56 -2.97
C SER A 352 4.32 -9.11 -2.26
N ILE A 353 3.41 -8.42 -2.96
CA ILE A 353 2.07 -8.13 -2.43
C ILE A 353 1.31 -9.44 -2.20
N ARG A 354 1.33 -10.36 -3.17
CA ARG A 354 0.64 -11.67 -3.08
C ARG A 354 1.17 -12.56 -1.97
N SER A 355 2.48 -12.56 -1.77
CA SER A 355 3.13 -13.39 -0.74
C SER A 355 3.18 -12.73 0.65
N GLY A 356 2.74 -11.48 0.79
CA GLY A 356 2.73 -10.79 2.08
C GLY A 356 4.10 -10.32 2.57
N ARG A 357 5.10 -10.24 1.71
CA ARG A 357 6.41 -9.66 2.05
C ARG A 357 6.29 -8.16 2.21
N ILE A 358 5.53 -7.76 3.23
CA ILE A 358 5.06 -6.40 3.45
C ILE A 358 5.28 -5.99 4.90
N PHE A 359 5.69 -4.73 5.09
CA PHE A 359 5.37 -3.96 6.28
C PHE A 359 4.70 -2.64 5.89
N VAL A 360 3.97 -2.05 6.81
CA VAL A 360 3.26 -0.79 6.63
C VAL A 360 3.68 0.23 7.68
N THR A 361 3.69 1.51 7.32
CA THR A 361 4.08 2.59 8.23
C THR A 361 3.28 3.86 7.95
N THR A 362 3.07 4.66 8.99
CA THR A 362 2.55 6.01 8.90
C THR A 362 3.63 7.02 9.28
N GLY A 363 3.61 8.21 8.66
CA GLY A 363 4.48 9.33 8.96
C GLY A 363 5.99 9.05 8.88
N ASP A 364 6.38 8.09 8.04
CA ASP A 364 7.78 7.64 7.86
C ASP A 364 8.46 7.18 9.17
N LEU A 365 7.70 6.52 10.07
CA LEU A 365 8.23 6.04 11.34
C LEU A 365 9.38 5.03 11.14
N ILE A 366 9.27 4.15 10.13
CA ILE A 366 10.32 3.22 9.71
C ILE A 366 10.42 3.17 8.18
N ASN A 367 11.58 2.76 7.66
CA ASN A 367 11.81 2.56 6.23
C ASN A 367 12.42 1.19 5.90
N GLY A 368 12.63 0.32 6.88
CA GLY A 368 13.11 -1.03 6.67
C GLY A 368 13.02 -1.89 7.93
N ILE A 369 12.90 -3.19 7.70
CA ILE A 369 13.00 -4.21 8.74
C ILE A 369 13.76 -5.42 8.18
N THR A 370 14.67 -5.96 8.97
CA THR A 370 15.36 -7.21 8.68
C THR A 370 15.22 -8.12 9.88
N THR A 371 14.81 -9.35 9.65
CA THR A 371 14.73 -10.37 10.69
C THR A 371 15.67 -11.52 10.33
N GLU A 372 16.59 -11.83 11.22
CA GLU A 372 17.48 -12.98 11.09
C GLU A 372 17.06 -14.04 12.11
N LEU A 373 16.68 -15.20 11.60
CA LEU A 373 16.44 -16.39 12.42
C LEU A 373 17.79 -17.00 12.78
N ILE A 374 18.07 -17.08 14.06
CA ILE A 374 19.25 -17.75 14.63
C ILE A 374 18.78 -19.09 15.17
N SER A 375 19.28 -20.19 14.62
CA SER A 375 18.85 -21.54 14.96
C SER A 375 20.00 -22.55 14.98
N ASN A 376 19.71 -23.76 15.45
CA ASN A 376 20.67 -24.87 15.45
C ASN A 376 21.13 -25.27 14.03
N MET A 377 20.30 -25.02 13.03
CA MET A 377 20.57 -25.32 11.61
C MET A 377 21.35 -24.21 10.89
N GLY A 378 21.60 -23.09 11.58
CA GLY A 378 22.32 -21.91 11.08
C GLY A 378 21.41 -20.68 10.97
N ASN A 379 22.03 -19.56 10.65
CA ASN A 379 21.30 -18.28 10.54
C ASN A 379 20.67 -18.13 9.15
N LYS A 380 19.45 -17.57 9.13
CA LYS A 380 18.68 -17.32 7.89
C LYS A 380 17.95 -16.00 8.00
N VAL A 381 18.06 -15.16 6.97
CA VAL A 381 17.19 -13.98 6.84
C VAL A 381 15.79 -14.44 6.47
N VAL A 382 14.80 -13.93 7.20
CA VAL A 382 13.38 -14.21 7.00
C VAL A 382 12.61 -12.90 6.89
N PHE A 383 11.56 -12.89 6.11
CA PHE A 383 10.74 -11.71 5.84
C PHE A 383 9.30 -11.93 6.31
N PRO A 384 8.55 -10.84 6.60
CA PRO A 384 7.10 -10.92 6.68
C PRO A 384 6.54 -11.69 5.48
N GLY A 385 5.52 -12.53 5.70
CA GLY A 385 4.96 -13.43 4.68
C GLY A 385 5.66 -14.78 4.55
N ASP A 386 6.90 -14.92 5.02
CA ASP A 386 7.63 -16.19 4.94
C ASP A 386 7.03 -17.25 5.88
N GLN A 387 7.12 -18.50 5.42
CA GLN A 387 6.80 -19.70 6.19
C GLN A 387 8.06 -20.52 6.38
N ILE A 388 8.37 -20.90 7.61
CA ILE A 388 9.62 -21.53 8.03
C ILE A 388 9.29 -22.86 8.70
N ASP A 389 9.83 -23.96 8.18
CA ASP A 389 9.79 -25.28 8.84
C ASP A 389 10.77 -25.28 10.03
N ILE A 390 10.24 -25.54 11.21
CA ILE A 390 10.98 -25.61 12.48
C ILE A 390 10.98 -27.01 13.12
N SER A 391 10.55 -28.03 12.42
CA SER A 391 10.43 -29.40 12.93
C SER A 391 11.71 -29.93 13.59
N ASN A 392 12.85 -29.50 13.08
CA ASN A 392 14.18 -29.93 13.53
C ASN A 392 14.89 -28.91 14.46
N GLU A 393 14.20 -27.83 14.85
CA GLU A 393 14.77 -26.79 15.69
C GLU A 393 14.43 -27.03 17.16
N ASP A 394 15.42 -26.87 18.05
CA ASP A 394 15.23 -26.95 19.49
C ASP A 394 15.22 -25.56 20.17
N HIS A 395 15.69 -24.54 19.45
CA HIS A 395 15.76 -23.16 19.89
C HIS A 395 15.60 -22.22 18.72
N LEU A 396 14.76 -21.22 18.87
CA LEU A 396 14.59 -20.13 17.89
C LEU A 396 14.85 -18.80 18.56
N CYS A 397 15.77 -18.04 18.00
CA CYS A 397 15.98 -16.65 18.36
C CYS A 397 15.83 -15.78 17.10
N LEU A 398 15.12 -14.68 17.21
CA LEU A 398 15.06 -13.68 16.15
C LEU A 398 15.92 -12.48 16.52
N LEU A 399 16.88 -12.16 15.67
CA LEU A 399 17.54 -10.85 15.67
C LEU A 399 16.77 -9.94 14.72
N VAL A 400 16.13 -8.92 15.29
CA VAL A 400 15.32 -7.95 14.53
C VAL A 400 16.06 -6.64 14.45
N THR A 401 16.23 -6.12 13.24
CA THR A 401 16.79 -4.80 12.98
C THR A 401 15.77 -3.95 12.25
N ILE A 402 15.40 -2.81 12.81
CA ILE A 402 14.44 -1.86 12.26
C ILE A 402 15.19 -0.58 11.91
N SER A 403 15.11 -0.18 10.64
CA SER A 403 15.71 1.05 10.13
C SER A 403 14.67 2.17 10.06
N TYR A 404 15.09 3.38 10.34
CA TYR A 404 14.25 4.57 10.25
C TYR A 404 14.95 5.69 9.46
N PRO A 405 14.19 6.61 8.84
CA PRO A 405 14.78 7.72 8.11
C PRO A 405 15.67 8.58 9.03
N GLY A 406 16.89 8.90 8.57
CA GLY A 406 17.80 9.77 9.30
C GLY A 406 17.48 11.27 9.14
N HIS A 407 16.28 11.62 8.71
CA HIS A 407 15.82 13.00 8.44
C HIS A 407 14.38 13.18 8.95
N ALA A 408 13.93 14.43 9.02
CA ALA A 408 12.55 14.73 9.36
C ALA A 408 11.56 14.11 8.35
N ASN A 409 10.38 13.72 8.80
CA ASN A 409 9.28 13.29 7.94
C ASN A 409 8.70 14.46 7.11
N TYR A 410 7.71 14.21 6.30
CA TYR A 410 7.14 15.25 5.41
C TYR A 410 6.34 16.34 6.15
N ASN A 411 6.00 16.15 7.42
CA ASN A 411 5.49 17.21 8.30
C ASN A 411 6.61 18.08 8.92
N GLY A 412 7.89 17.71 8.70
CA GLY A 412 9.04 18.38 9.30
C GLY A 412 9.37 17.91 10.72
N ASP A 413 8.73 16.85 11.22
CA ASP A 413 8.99 16.28 12.54
C ASP A 413 10.14 15.27 12.48
N THR A 414 11.07 15.35 13.41
CA THR A 414 12.01 14.25 13.68
C THR A 414 11.30 13.22 14.54
N VAL A 415 11.02 12.06 13.94
CA VAL A 415 10.32 10.97 14.61
C VAL A 415 11.32 9.94 15.15
N SER A 416 10.95 9.30 16.27
CA SER A 416 11.71 8.19 16.86
C SER A 416 10.75 7.09 17.31
N ILE A 417 11.20 5.86 17.24
CA ILE A 417 10.45 4.72 17.76
C ILE A 417 10.51 4.77 19.29
N ASN A 418 9.35 4.80 19.94
CA ASN A 418 9.24 4.73 21.39
C ASN A 418 9.19 3.29 21.88
N ARG A 419 8.47 2.42 21.15
CA ARG A 419 8.26 1.02 21.53
C ARG A 419 8.10 0.13 20.30
N VAL A 420 8.55 -1.12 20.46
CA VAL A 420 8.27 -2.23 19.54
C VAL A 420 7.64 -3.38 20.32
N ASP A 421 6.48 -3.83 19.87
CA ASP A 421 5.78 -4.99 20.39
C ASP A 421 6.06 -6.20 19.48
N VAL A 422 6.37 -7.33 20.11
CA VAL A 422 6.40 -8.65 19.47
C VAL A 422 5.10 -9.36 19.80
N ILE A 423 4.32 -9.68 18.79
CA ILE A 423 3.01 -10.31 18.89
C ILE A 423 3.12 -11.71 18.32
N ALA A 424 2.65 -12.69 19.07
CA ALA A 424 2.64 -14.09 18.64
C ALA A 424 1.27 -14.73 18.88
N GLY A 425 0.93 -15.70 18.06
CA GLY A 425 -0.28 -16.52 18.18
C GLY A 425 -0.08 -17.89 17.55
N LEU A 426 -0.95 -18.82 17.88
CA LEU A 426 -0.96 -20.16 17.31
C LEU A 426 -1.71 -20.16 15.97
N ILE A 427 -1.29 -21.07 15.10
CA ILE A 427 -1.99 -21.43 13.86
C ILE A 427 -2.65 -22.78 14.08
N ASN A 428 -3.94 -22.85 13.85
CA ASN A 428 -4.72 -24.07 13.95
C ASN A 428 -5.70 -24.13 12.77
N GLU A 429 -5.26 -24.79 11.71
CA GLU A 429 -6.04 -24.91 10.47
C GLU A 429 -7.35 -25.69 10.66
N ASP A 430 -7.43 -26.58 11.66
CA ASP A 430 -8.65 -27.33 11.97
C ASP A 430 -9.75 -26.42 12.55
N GLN A 431 -9.39 -25.28 13.13
CA GLN A 431 -10.34 -24.32 13.69
C GLN A 431 -11.11 -23.60 12.56
N ALA A 432 -10.51 -23.41 11.40
CA ALA A 432 -11.17 -22.87 10.21
C ALA A 432 -12.39 -23.71 9.78
N LEU A 433 -12.40 -25.02 10.09
CA LEU A 433 -13.49 -25.93 9.76
C LEU A 433 -14.59 -26.00 10.85
N MET A 434 -14.30 -25.54 12.07
CA MET A 434 -15.24 -25.66 13.21
C MET A 434 -16.06 -24.39 13.47
N ASP A 435 -15.60 -23.22 13.06
CA ASP A 435 -16.16 -21.95 13.53
C ASP A 435 -16.77 -21.06 12.42
N LEU A 436 -17.84 -21.57 11.78
CA LEU A 436 -18.82 -20.67 11.13
C LEU A 436 -19.49 -19.69 12.14
N VAL A 437 -19.11 -19.73 13.40
CA VAL A 437 -19.65 -18.92 14.53
C VAL A 437 -18.50 -18.41 15.42
N SER A 438 -17.26 -18.38 14.94
CA SER A 438 -16.14 -17.82 15.70
C SER A 438 -16.40 -16.35 16.07
N PRO A 439 -16.00 -15.90 17.27
CA PRO A 439 -16.06 -14.49 17.65
C PRO A 439 -15.12 -13.59 16.84
N ASN A 440 -14.58 -14.06 15.70
CA ASN A 440 -13.58 -13.37 14.88
C ASN A 440 -12.38 -12.94 15.74
N ALA A 441 -11.86 -13.88 16.53
CA ALA A 441 -10.80 -13.62 17.47
C ALA A 441 -9.91 -14.85 17.70
N ASN A 442 -8.60 -14.67 17.56
CA ASN A 442 -7.61 -15.66 17.95
C ASN A 442 -7.20 -15.44 19.41
N SER A 443 -7.78 -16.18 20.33
CA SER A 443 -7.52 -16.06 21.77
C SER A 443 -6.11 -16.47 22.20
N SER A 444 -5.34 -17.14 21.33
CA SER A 444 -3.94 -17.49 21.58
C SER A 444 -3.00 -16.30 21.34
N THR A 445 -3.46 -15.28 20.62
CA THR A 445 -2.64 -14.13 20.24
C THR A 445 -2.45 -13.17 21.40
N SER A 446 -1.21 -12.81 21.63
CA SER A 446 -0.84 -11.83 22.66
C SER A 446 0.47 -11.10 22.33
N VAL A 447 0.67 -9.97 22.98
CA VAL A 447 1.98 -9.31 23.01
C VAL A 447 2.89 -10.08 23.96
N ILE A 448 3.83 -10.83 23.40
CA ILE A 448 4.75 -11.68 24.19
C ILE A 448 5.93 -10.90 24.74
N LYS A 449 6.29 -9.77 24.11
CA LYS A 449 7.38 -8.90 24.56
C LYS A 449 7.16 -7.47 24.06
N ARG A 450 7.55 -6.51 24.88
CA ARG A 450 7.66 -5.09 24.53
C ARG A 450 9.09 -4.64 24.73
N PHE A 451 9.66 -4.02 23.71
CA PHE A 451 10.98 -3.40 23.74
C PHE A 451 10.82 -1.88 23.75
N GLN A 452 11.60 -1.20 24.56
CA GLN A 452 11.65 0.25 24.69
C GLN A 452 13.11 0.74 24.64
N SER A 453 13.30 2.05 24.67
CA SER A 453 14.65 2.61 24.76
C SER A 453 15.40 2.03 25.97
N GLY A 454 16.59 1.48 25.71
CA GLY A 454 17.40 0.74 26.68
C GLY A 454 17.30 -0.79 26.56
N ASP A 455 16.28 -1.32 25.88
CA ASP A 455 16.13 -2.75 25.60
C ASP A 455 16.74 -3.14 24.25
N TRP A 456 17.07 -2.17 23.40
CA TRP A 456 17.67 -2.37 22.09
C TRP A 456 19.01 -1.66 21.95
N LYS A 457 19.79 -2.09 20.99
CA LYS A 457 20.93 -1.36 20.47
C LYS A 457 20.46 -0.34 19.43
N GLU A 458 21.02 0.88 19.47
CA GLU A 458 20.74 1.92 18.47
C GLU A 458 22.04 2.32 17.78
N GLU A 459 22.09 2.18 16.46
CA GLU A 459 23.25 2.48 15.64
C GLU A 459 22.85 2.79 14.19
N ASN A 460 23.45 3.82 13.57
CA ASN A 460 23.29 4.14 12.15
C ASN A 460 21.82 4.25 11.68
N ASN A 461 20.96 4.96 12.40
CA ASN A 461 19.52 5.10 12.15
C ASN A 461 18.79 3.75 12.14
N SER A 462 19.20 2.83 12.97
CA SER A 462 18.51 1.57 13.22
C SER A 462 18.53 1.18 14.68
N ILE A 463 17.52 0.44 15.09
CA ILE A 463 17.48 -0.26 16.38
C ILE A 463 17.56 -1.76 16.13
N SER A 464 18.22 -2.50 17.02
CA SER A 464 18.27 -3.95 16.95
C SER A 464 18.08 -4.60 18.32
N PHE A 465 17.35 -5.71 18.35
CA PHE A 465 17.10 -6.49 19.56
C PHE A 465 16.95 -7.97 19.21
N GLU A 466 17.17 -8.81 20.23
CA GLU A 466 17.00 -10.26 20.13
C GLU A 466 15.79 -10.71 20.95
N ILE A 467 15.10 -11.72 20.46
CA ILE A 467 14.01 -12.38 21.17
C ILE A 467 14.04 -13.88 20.97
N ASP A 468 14.08 -14.61 22.09
CA ASP A 468 13.86 -16.05 22.11
C ASP A 468 12.37 -16.34 21.97
N LEU A 469 12.01 -17.17 20.99
CA LEU A 469 10.64 -17.58 20.78
C LEU A 469 10.35 -18.89 21.51
N PRO A 470 9.20 -19.00 22.19
CA PRO A 470 8.76 -20.27 22.74
C PRO A 470 8.47 -21.24 21.60
N ILE A 471 9.15 -22.37 21.55
CA ILE A 471 8.84 -23.44 20.60
C ILE A 471 7.89 -24.44 21.26
N ASP A 472 6.73 -24.63 20.64
CA ASP A 472 5.89 -25.78 20.86
C ASP A 472 5.93 -26.64 19.58
N LYS A 473 6.65 -27.77 19.64
CA LYS A 473 6.77 -28.70 18.48
C LYS A 473 5.45 -29.39 18.10
N THR A 474 4.38 -29.12 18.82
CA THR A 474 3.05 -29.69 18.57
C THR A 474 2.08 -28.69 17.94
N ALA A 475 2.50 -27.45 17.75
CA ALA A 475 1.63 -26.40 17.23
C ALA A 475 2.40 -25.42 16.34
N ASP A 476 1.82 -25.09 15.23
CA ASP A 476 2.28 -24.03 14.36
C ASP A 476 2.02 -22.67 15.00
N MET A 477 2.89 -21.70 14.72
CA MET A 477 2.77 -20.37 15.29
C MET A 477 3.15 -19.29 14.30
N TYR A 478 2.76 -18.06 14.60
CA TYR A 478 3.22 -16.89 13.87
C TYR A 478 3.75 -15.82 14.82
N VAL A 479 4.60 -14.97 14.26
CA VAL A 479 5.13 -13.77 14.94
C VAL A 479 4.98 -12.59 14.00
N ARG A 480 4.53 -11.45 14.53
CA ARG A 480 4.50 -10.17 13.84
C ARG A 480 4.97 -9.04 14.75
N PHE A 481 5.40 -7.95 14.14
CA PHE A 481 5.89 -6.79 14.88
C PHE A 481 4.95 -5.60 14.67
N ARG A 482 4.85 -4.79 15.71
CA ARG A 482 4.16 -3.51 15.70
C ARG A 482 4.98 -2.52 16.52
N GLY A 483 5.02 -1.25 16.13
CA GLY A 483 5.68 -0.23 16.94
C GLY A 483 5.09 1.15 16.73
N THR A 484 5.41 2.06 17.66
CA THR A 484 4.85 3.41 17.71
C THR A 484 5.87 4.43 18.22
N ASN A 485 5.64 5.70 17.88
CA ASN A 485 6.34 6.85 18.45
C ASN A 485 5.70 7.34 19.77
N THR A 486 4.55 6.79 20.16
CA THR A 486 3.81 7.19 21.37
C THR A 486 4.12 6.29 22.57
N SER A 487 3.62 6.65 23.76
CA SER A 487 3.69 5.82 24.97
C SER A 487 2.49 4.88 25.13
N GLU A 488 1.52 4.88 24.22
CA GLU A 488 0.35 4.03 24.27
C GLU A 488 0.71 2.55 24.19
N LEU A 489 0.16 1.73 25.06
CA LEU A 489 0.41 0.29 25.08
C LEU A 489 -0.33 -0.45 23.95
N GLU A 490 -1.52 0.03 23.63
CA GLU A 490 -2.34 -0.41 22.51
C GLU A 490 -2.80 0.84 21.75
N PRO A 491 -3.02 0.77 20.43
CA PRO A 491 -3.59 1.90 19.72
C PRO A 491 -4.98 2.20 20.29
N THR A 492 -5.20 3.45 20.68
CA THR A 492 -6.47 3.91 21.22
C THR A 492 -7.35 4.49 20.11
N PRO A 493 -8.67 4.62 20.34
CA PRO A 493 -9.56 5.26 19.38
C PRO A 493 -9.17 6.71 19.12
N ASP A 494 -8.92 7.04 17.87
CA ASP A 494 -8.49 8.36 17.43
C ASP A 494 -9.52 9.43 17.74
N ALA A 495 -9.13 10.48 18.45
CA ALA A 495 -10.02 11.57 18.78
C ALA A 495 -10.36 12.40 17.53
N ARG A 496 -11.60 12.93 17.45
CA ARG A 496 -11.94 13.89 16.39
C ARG A 496 -11.03 15.11 16.47
N GLY A 497 -10.48 15.50 15.33
CA GLY A 497 -9.51 16.60 15.24
C GLY A 497 -8.14 16.27 15.78
N GLU A 498 -7.81 15.00 15.95
CA GLU A 498 -6.47 14.55 16.28
C GLU A 498 -5.47 14.89 15.16
N ASP A 499 -4.26 15.25 15.54
CA ASP A 499 -3.17 15.46 14.60
C ASP A 499 -2.54 14.10 14.25
N PRO A 500 -2.72 13.60 13.02
CA PRO A 500 -2.24 12.27 12.64
C PRO A 500 -0.72 12.15 12.73
N TRP A 501 0.02 13.26 12.66
CA TRP A 501 1.49 13.26 12.76
C TRP A 501 2.02 13.01 14.17
N LYS A 502 1.15 13.01 15.19
CA LYS A 502 1.54 12.81 16.59
C LYS A 502 1.35 11.38 17.07
N ASP A 503 0.62 10.57 16.31
CA ASP A 503 0.32 9.18 16.62
C ASP A 503 0.65 8.29 15.41
N LEU A 504 1.91 7.85 15.35
CA LEU A 504 2.48 7.10 14.24
C LEU A 504 2.68 5.64 14.64
N TRP A 505 2.36 4.75 13.71
CA TRP A 505 2.49 3.31 13.91
C TRP A 505 3.11 2.64 12.69
N PHE A 506 3.75 1.50 12.92
CA PHE A 506 4.08 0.53 11.89
C PHE A 506 3.62 -0.87 12.31
N TYR A 507 3.31 -1.69 11.31
CA TYR A 507 2.96 -3.10 11.47
C TYR A 507 3.68 -3.92 10.41
N THR A 508 4.08 -5.17 10.76
CA THR A 508 4.55 -6.13 9.77
C THR A 508 3.50 -7.21 9.54
N ASN A 509 3.44 -7.76 8.35
CA ASN A 509 2.78 -9.04 8.15
C ASN A 509 3.51 -10.13 8.95
N PRO A 510 2.86 -11.27 9.25
CA PRO A 510 3.43 -12.31 10.09
C PRO A 510 4.55 -13.10 9.39
N ILE A 511 5.48 -13.62 10.18
CA ILE A 511 6.36 -14.74 9.85
C ILE A 511 5.75 -15.96 10.49
N ARG A 512 5.61 -17.05 9.74
CA ARG A 512 5.01 -18.32 10.22
C ARG A 512 6.09 -19.34 10.48
N PHE A 513 5.93 -20.09 11.57
CA PHE A 513 6.80 -21.19 11.98
C PHE A 513 5.96 -22.45 12.04
N ILE A 514 6.27 -23.43 11.19
CA ILE A 514 5.47 -24.62 10.94
C ILE A 514 6.22 -25.86 11.45
N THR A 515 5.49 -26.75 12.10
CA THR A 515 5.95 -28.05 12.62
C THR A 515 5.30 -29.16 11.80
N HIS A 516 6.03 -29.89 10.98
CA HIS A 516 5.51 -31.01 10.17
C HIS A 516 5.63 -32.35 10.86
#